data_6d599e84708e1880f7d8953be90fca11
#
_entry.id   6d599e84708e1880f7d8953be90fca11
#
_cell.length_a   1.000
_cell.length_b   1.000
_cell.length_c   1.000
_cell.angle_alpha   90.00
_cell.angle_beta   90.00
_cell.angle_gamma   90.00
#
_symmetry.space_group_name_H-M   'P 1'
#
loop_
_entity.id
_entity.type
_entity.pdbx_description
1 polymer ?
#
loop_
_entity_poly.entity_id
_entity_poly.type
_entity_poly.pdbx_seq_one_letter_code
_entity_poly.pdbx_strand_id
1 'polypeptide(L)'
;YDGGGIMPDIRTEPEYMSRFAATLYALGFIDDFGDEYMRRNPEAPADLMAFAITDADYEAFKRFMEDKQVPYESDSRRALRQLKEAAKADRFGEIERQIETIEAGLKDDTQANLETYRKEVTASIENDIVLRHGYSEAVVARSLPKDKEVQRAAELLNDRPEYLRILAEQDTQRK
;
A
#
# COMPACT_ATOMS: atom_id res chain seq x y z
N TYR A 1 25.52 -23.12 -7.71
CA TYR A 1 25.12 -21.83 -7.10
C TYR A 1 24.11 -22.12 -6.04
N ASP A 2 24.55 -22.17 -4.82
CA ASP A 2 23.71 -22.40 -3.66
C ASP A 2 23.09 -21.08 -3.22
N GLY A 3 21.88 -20.94 -3.47
CA GLY A 3 20.72 -20.14 -3.21
C GLY A 3 20.72 -18.97 -2.25
N GLY A 4 21.78 -18.38 -1.85
CA GLY A 4 21.81 -17.12 -1.13
C GLY A 4 21.98 -15.95 -2.10
N GLY A 5 20.94 -15.13 -2.30
CA GLY A 5 21.06 -13.92 -3.12
C GLY A 5 22.19 -12.99 -2.68
N ILE A 6 22.41 -11.91 -3.41
CA ILE A 6 23.39 -10.87 -3.03
C ILE A 6 22.81 -10.06 -1.87
N MET A 7 23.54 -10.00 -0.75
CA MET A 7 23.16 -9.14 0.37
C MET A 7 23.44 -7.67 0.00
N PRO A 8 22.47 -6.76 0.12
CA PRO A 8 22.71 -5.36 -0.16
C PRO A 8 23.58 -4.72 0.93
N ASP A 9 24.48 -3.82 0.56
CA ASP A 9 25.33 -3.06 1.48
C ASP A 9 24.54 -2.04 2.30
N ILE A 10 23.51 -1.46 1.68
CA ILE A 10 22.57 -0.54 2.32
C ILE A 10 21.20 -1.16 2.26
N ARG A 11 20.59 -1.32 3.44
CA ARG A 11 19.22 -1.82 3.56
C ARG A 11 18.26 -0.64 3.67
N THR A 12 17.21 -0.68 2.90
CA THR A 12 16.04 0.20 3.02
C THR A 12 14.88 -0.58 3.63
N GLU A 13 14.01 0.09 4.35
CA GLU A 13 12.75 -0.53 4.79
C GLU A 13 11.76 -0.52 3.64
N PRO A 14 11.30 -1.69 3.18
CA PRO A 14 10.33 -1.77 2.09
C PRO A 14 9.00 -1.15 2.52
N GLU A 15 8.40 -0.38 1.64
CA GLU A 15 7.02 0.10 1.80
C GLU A 15 6.07 -0.94 1.21
N TYR A 16 5.21 -1.49 2.06
CA TYR A 16 4.18 -2.43 1.63
C TYR A 16 2.84 -1.72 1.52
N MET A 17 2.12 -2.03 0.45
CA MET A 17 0.72 -1.69 0.35
C MET A 17 -0.06 -2.44 1.45
N SER A 18 -1.00 -1.76 2.10
CA SER A 18 -1.88 -2.41 3.06
C SER A 18 -2.66 -3.55 2.40
N ARG A 19 -3.01 -4.58 3.19
CA ARG A 19 -3.80 -5.70 2.69
C ARG A 19 -5.16 -5.25 2.16
N PHE A 20 -5.75 -4.20 2.75
CA PHE A 20 -7.01 -3.64 2.28
C PHE A 20 -6.87 -3.07 0.87
N ALA A 21 -5.91 -2.16 0.64
CA ALA A 21 -5.66 -1.57 -0.67
C ALA A 21 -5.29 -2.64 -1.71
N ALA A 22 -4.45 -3.62 -1.34
CA ALA A 22 -4.11 -4.76 -2.18
C ALA A 22 -5.35 -5.61 -2.55
N THR A 23 -6.29 -5.77 -1.61
CA THR A 23 -7.56 -6.50 -1.87
C THR A 23 -8.43 -5.74 -2.87
N LEU A 24 -8.57 -4.42 -2.75
CA LEU A 24 -9.33 -3.60 -3.71
C LEU A 24 -8.74 -3.71 -5.12
N TYR A 25 -7.41 -3.67 -5.22
CA TYR A 25 -6.70 -3.82 -6.49
C TYR A 25 -6.91 -5.23 -7.09
N ALA A 26 -6.71 -6.28 -6.30
CA ALA A 26 -6.85 -7.68 -6.73
C ALA A 26 -8.27 -8.05 -7.17
N LEU A 27 -9.29 -7.39 -6.61
CA LEU A 27 -10.69 -7.57 -6.98
C LEU A 27 -11.13 -6.71 -8.19
N GLY A 28 -10.22 -5.87 -8.72
CA GLY A 28 -10.49 -5.02 -9.87
C GLY A 28 -11.29 -3.76 -9.57
N PHE A 29 -11.60 -3.44 -8.30
CA PHE A 29 -12.40 -2.26 -7.97
C PHE A 29 -11.71 -0.94 -8.33
N ILE A 30 -10.38 -0.90 -8.29
CA ILE A 30 -9.60 0.26 -8.72
C ILE A 30 -9.73 0.44 -10.24
N ASP A 31 -9.58 -0.65 -11.00
CA ASP A 31 -9.69 -0.65 -12.47
C ASP A 31 -11.12 -0.29 -12.94
N ASP A 32 -12.14 -0.90 -12.34
CA ASP A 32 -13.56 -0.59 -12.64
C ASP A 32 -13.89 0.89 -12.39
N PHE A 33 -13.39 1.46 -11.28
CA PHE A 33 -13.56 2.88 -11.01
C PHE A 33 -12.74 3.74 -11.98
N GLY A 34 -11.55 3.31 -12.36
CA GLY A 34 -10.75 3.95 -13.41
C GLY A 34 -11.55 4.09 -14.71
N ASP A 35 -12.24 3.04 -15.14
CA ASP A 35 -13.13 3.08 -16.30
C ASP A 35 -14.27 4.09 -16.14
N GLU A 36 -14.87 4.16 -14.96
CA GLU A 36 -15.92 5.15 -14.66
C GLU A 36 -15.35 6.57 -14.66
N TYR A 37 -14.18 6.77 -14.07
CA TYR A 37 -13.50 8.06 -14.05
C TYR A 37 -13.18 8.55 -15.47
N MET A 38 -12.62 7.69 -16.32
CA MET A 38 -12.28 8.01 -17.73
C MET A 38 -13.50 8.39 -18.55
N ARG A 39 -14.65 7.76 -18.33
CA ARG A 39 -15.91 8.13 -19.01
C ARG A 39 -16.39 9.51 -18.61
N ARG A 40 -16.18 9.93 -17.37
CA ARG A 40 -16.55 11.26 -16.88
C ARG A 40 -15.53 12.34 -17.25
N ASN A 41 -14.25 11.94 -17.39
CA ASN A 41 -13.12 12.81 -17.67
C ASN A 41 -12.36 12.28 -18.91
N PRO A 42 -12.89 12.46 -20.15
CA PRO A 42 -12.30 11.87 -21.35
C PRO A 42 -10.99 12.51 -21.79
N GLU A 43 -10.70 13.72 -21.29
CA GLU A 43 -9.49 14.44 -21.62
C GLU A 43 -8.31 13.97 -20.72
N ALA A 44 -7.13 13.79 -21.34
CA ALA A 44 -5.94 13.46 -20.59
C ALA A 44 -5.57 14.61 -19.63
N PRO A 45 -5.10 14.31 -18.40
CA PRO A 45 -4.55 15.32 -17.52
C PRO A 45 -3.40 16.08 -18.19
N ALA A 46 -3.35 17.40 -17.99
CA ALA A 46 -2.32 18.25 -18.57
C ALA A 46 -0.90 17.87 -18.11
N ASP A 47 -0.77 17.36 -16.90
CA ASP A 47 0.50 16.88 -16.32
C ASP A 47 0.26 15.57 -15.57
N LEU A 48 0.69 14.45 -16.15
CA LEU A 48 0.59 13.13 -15.52
C LEU A 48 1.49 12.99 -14.29
N MET A 49 2.59 13.72 -14.22
CA MET A 49 3.52 13.64 -13.08
C MET A 49 2.94 14.32 -11.84
N ALA A 50 2.22 15.42 -12.03
CA ALA A 50 1.55 16.17 -10.98
C ALA A 50 0.08 15.77 -10.78
N PHE A 51 -0.43 14.80 -11.53
CA PHE A 51 -1.83 14.40 -11.46
C PHE A 51 -2.22 13.94 -10.06
N ALA A 52 -3.32 14.45 -9.55
CA ALA A 52 -3.94 14.02 -8.31
C ALA A 52 -5.46 14.04 -8.46
N ILE A 53 -6.13 13.05 -7.94
CA ILE A 53 -7.58 13.07 -7.84
C ILE A 53 -8.02 14.06 -6.76
N THR A 54 -9.18 14.68 -6.95
CA THR A 54 -9.77 15.60 -5.98
C THR A 54 -10.46 14.85 -4.83
N ASP A 55 -10.76 15.56 -3.74
CA ASP A 55 -11.60 15.00 -2.66
C ASP A 55 -12.98 14.57 -3.19
N ALA A 56 -13.55 15.31 -4.16
CA ALA A 56 -14.82 14.95 -4.78
C ALA A 56 -14.75 13.64 -5.58
N ASP A 57 -13.60 13.36 -6.22
CA ASP A 57 -13.37 12.09 -6.92
C ASP A 57 -13.24 10.94 -5.92
N TYR A 58 -12.56 11.17 -4.80
CA TYR A 58 -12.46 10.16 -3.73
C TYR A 58 -13.82 9.85 -3.11
N GLU A 59 -14.65 10.87 -2.86
CA GLU A 59 -16.03 10.66 -2.41
C GLU A 59 -16.89 9.94 -3.47
N ALA A 60 -16.62 10.15 -4.77
CA ALA A 60 -17.25 9.37 -5.82
C ALA A 60 -16.81 7.90 -5.78
N PHE A 61 -15.53 7.62 -5.50
CA PHE A 61 -15.06 6.25 -5.29
C PHE A 61 -15.72 5.60 -4.08
N LYS A 62 -15.88 6.30 -2.96
CA LYS A 62 -16.57 5.78 -1.77
C LYS A 62 -18.02 5.39 -2.08
N ARG A 63 -18.74 6.24 -2.86
CA ARG A 63 -20.11 5.90 -3.33
C ARG A 63 -20.12 4.70 -4.26
N PHE A 64 -19.13 4.60 -5.17
CA PHE A 64 -18.98 3.44 -6.05
C PHE A 64 -18.77 2.14 -5.26
N MET A 65 -18.18 2.24 -4.06
CA MET A 65 -17.93 1.10 -3.17
C MET A 65 -19.09 0.76 -2.21
N GLU A 66 -20.18 1.54 -2.15
CA GLU A 66 -21.27 1.35 -1.16
C GLU A 66 -21.97 -0.01 -1.27
N ASP A 67 -22.15 -0.51 -2.48
CA ASP A 67 -22.78 -1.80 -2.77
C ASP A 67 -21.80 -2.96 -2.97
N LYS A 68 -20.49 -2.71 -2.86
CA LYS A 68 -19.44 -3.70 -3.08
C LYS A 68 -19.11 -4.43 -1.77
N GLN A 69 -19.02 -5.75 -1.86
CA GLN A 69 -18.52 -6.57 -0.76
C GLN A 69 -17.00 -6.76 -0.90
N VAL A 70 -16.25 -6.24 0.06
CA VAL A 70 -14.80 -6.46 0.14
C VAL A 70 -14.54 -7.56 1.15
N PRO A 71 -14.07 -8.75 0.75
CA PRO A 71 -13.76 -9.85 1.64
C PRO A 71 -12.42 -9.58 2.37
N TYR A 72 -12.43 -8.58 3.25
CA TYR A 72 -11.29 -8.15 4.02
C TYR A 72 -11.56 -8.31 5.51
N GLU A 73 -10.61 -8.87 6.21
CA GLU A 73 -10.56 -8.95 7.67
C GLU A 73 -9.23 -8.34 8.12
N SER A 74 -9.29 -7.32 8.98
CA SER A 74 -8.07 -6.71 9.54
C SER A 74 -7.29 -7.71 10.40
N ASP A 75 -5.98 -7.51 10.53
CA ASP A 75 -5.15 -8.35 11.39
C ASP A 75 -5.59 -8.27 12.86
N SER A 76 -6.07 -7.10 13.30
CA SER A 76 -6.63 -6.91 14.64
C SER A 76 -7.88 -7.76 14.85
N ARG A 77 -8.83 -7.76 13.90
CA ARG A 77 -10.03 -8.59 13.98
C ARG A 77 -9.69 -10.08 13.99
N ARG A 78 -8.75 -10.49 13.14
CA ARG A 78 -8.27 -11.88 13.11
C ARG A 78 -7.63 -12.30 14.43
N ALA A 79 -6.77 -11.44 15.01
CA ALA A 79 -6.13 -11.71 16.30
C ALA A 79 -7.15 -11.81 17.42
N LEU A 80 -8.17 -10.92 17.45
CA LEU A 80 -9.25 -10.99 18.43
C LEU A 80 -10.07 -12.27 18.31
N ARG A 81 -10.40 -12.69 17.10
CA ARG A 81 -11.11 -13.95 16.87
C ARG A 81 -10.30 -15.14 17.37
N GLN A 82 -8.99 -15.19 17.10
CA GLN A 82 -8.11 -16.25 17.61
C GLN A 82 -8.03 -16.24 19.13
N LEU A 83 -7.91 -15.04 19.75
CA LEU A 83 -7.90 -14.90 21.20
C LEU A 83 -9.23 -15.34 21.81
N LYS A 84 -10.36 -15.02 21.19
CA LYS A 84 -11.69 -15.46 21.64
C LYS A 84 -11.83 -16.98 21.65
N GLU A 85 -11.38 -17.63 20.58
CA GLU A 85 -11.38 -19.08 20.48
C GLU A 85 -10.50 -19.74 21.55
N ALA A 86 -9.31 -19.18 21.80
CA ALA A 86 -8.42 -19.65 22.87
C ALA A 86 -9.05 -19.45 24.26
N ALA A 87 -9.58 -18.27 24.55
CA ALA A 87 -10.23 -17.97 25.83
C ALA A 87 -11.42 -18.89 26.10
N LYS A 88 -12.18 -19.22 25.06
CA LYS A 88 -13.29 -20.18 25.16
C LYS A 88 -12.79 -21.59 25.45
N ALA A 89 -11.72 -22.04 24.79
CA ALA A 89 -11.13 -23.35 25.05
C ALA A 89 -10.58 -23.48 26.49
N ASP A 90 -9.98 -22.39 26.98
CA ASP A 90 -9.42 -22.29 28.33
C ASP A 90 -10.47 -21.97 29.40
N ARG A 91 -11.74 -21.73 29.00
CA ARG A 91 -12.88 -21.40 29.87
C ARG A 91 -12.71 -20.06 30.61
N PHE A 92 -12.07 -19.09 29.99
CA PHE A 92 -11.87 -17.73 30.53
C PHE A 92 -13.05 -16.81 30.15
N GLY A 93 -14.24 -17.05 30.74
CA GLY A 93 -15.47 -16.32 30.37
C GLY A 93 -15.44 -14.82 30.62
N GLU A 94 -14.58 -14.32 31.50
CA GLU A 94 -14.39 -12.88 31.70
C GLU A 94 -13.61 -12.26 30.50
N ILE A 95 -12.61 -12.96 30.00
CA ILE A 95 -11.83 -12.55 28.83
C ILE A 95 -12.71 -12.54 27.58
N GLU A 96 -13.57 -13.54 27.42
CA GLU A 96 -14.54 -13.59 26.31
C GLU A 96 -15.42 -12.31 26.27
N ARG A 97 -15.97 -11.90 27.44
CA ARG A 97 -16.79 -10.67 27.53
C ARG A 97 -16.01 -9.39 27.21
N GLN A 98 -14.74 -9.31 27.62
CA GLN A 98 -13.88 -8.18 27.29
C GLN A 98 -13.58 -8.13 25.78
N ILE A 99 -13.32 -9.26 25.16
CA ILE A 99 -13.09 -9.36 23.71
C ILE A 99 -14.34 -8.93 22.94
N GLU A 100 -15.54 -9.35 23.35
CA GLU A 100 -16.80 -8.91 22.73
C GLU A 100 -16.99 -7.39 22.79
N THR A 101 -16.60 -6.77 23.90
CA THR A 101 -16.61 -5.31 24.01
C THR A 101 -15.66 -4.64 23.05
N ILE A 102 -14.46 -5.20 22.87
CA ILE A 102 -13.47 -4.69 21.91
C ILE A 102 -13.97 -4.90 20.47
N GLU A 103 -14.49 -6.07 20.15
CA GLU A 103 -15.07 -6.39 18.82
C GLU A 103 -16.17 -5.40 18.44
N ALA A 104 -17.05 -5.05 19.36
CA ALA A 104 -18.12 -4.09 19.14
C ALA A 104 -17.59 -2.65 18.87
N GLY A 105 -16.41 -2.32 19.40
CA GLY A 105 -15.74 -1.04 19.16
C GLY A 105 -14.93 -0.99 17.86
N LEU A 106 -14.59 -2.13 17.27
CA LEU A 106 -13.82 -2.19 16.04
C LEU A 106 -14.69 -1.84 14.82
N LYS A 107 -14.43 -0.66 14.26
CA LYS A 107 -14.98 -0.27 12.96
C LYS A 107 -14.10 -0.86 11.85
N ASP A 108 -14.49 -2.01 11.34
CA ASP A 108 -13.79 -2.76 10.29
C ASP A 108 -14.76 -3.08 9.14
N ASP A 109 -15.48 -2.05 8.71
CA ASP A 109 -16.31 -2.09 7.51
C ASP A 109 -15.59 -1.41 6.33
N THR A 110 -16.09 -1.61 5.12
CA THR A 110 -15.49 -1.08 3.91
C THR A 110 -15.30 0.44 3.97
N GLN A 111 -16.29 1.19 4.44
CA GLN A 111 -16.23 2.66 4.48
C GLN A 111 -15.21 3.17 5.50
N ALA A 112 -15.15 2.56 6.69
CA ALA A 112 -14.14 2.90 7.70
C ALA A 112 -12.71 2.57 7.19
N ASN A 113 -12.55 1.45 6.50
CA ASN A 113 -11.26 1.07 5.91
C ASN A 113 -10.86 2.00 4.75
N LEU A 114 -11.79 2.49 3.93
CA LEU A 114 -11.51 3.50 2.90
C LEU A 114 -10.97 4.79 3.52
N GLU A 115 -11.47 5.23 4.68
CA GLU A 115 -10.91 6.39 5.38
C GLU A 115 -9.53 6.09 5.98
N THR A 116 -9.38 4.93 6.62
CA THR A 116 -8.12 4.53 7.26
C THR A 116 -6.97 4.42 6.26
N TYR A 117 -7.23 3.85 5.09
CA TYR A 117 -6.25 3.60 4.04
C TYR A 117 -6.34 4.58 2.87
N ARG A 118 -7.00 5.74 3.09
CA ARG A 118 -7.28 6.75 2.05
C ARG A 118 -6.05 7.08 1.20
N LYS A 119 -4.91 7.32 1.83
CA LYS A 119 -3.67 7.69 1.11
C LYS A 119 -3.24 6.63 0.10
N GLU A 120 -3.28 5.35 0.49
CA GLU A 120 -2.86 4.24 -0.37
C GLU A 120 -3.88 3.98 -1.48
N VAL A 121 -5.17 4.04 -1.14
CA VAL A 121 -6.26 3.87 -2.11
C VAL A 121 -6.24 5.00 -3.14
N THR A 122 -6.07 6.25 -2.70
CA THR A 122 -5.89 7.42 -3.59
C THR A 122 -4.72 7.20 -4.54
N ALA A 123 -3.56 6.79 -4.03
CA ALA A 123 -2.39 6.52 -4.86
C ALA A 123 -2.63 5.40 -5.88
N SER A 124 -3.39 4.36 -5.51
CA SER A 124 -3.75 3.27 -6.43
C SER A 124 -4.65 3.75 -7.55
N ILE A 125 -5.68 4.56 -7.25
CA ILE A 125 -6.58 5.16 -8.26
C ILE A 125 -5.79 6.09 -9.20
N GLU A 126 -4.94 6.96 -8.64
CA GLU A 126 -4.11 7.86 -9.43
C GLU A 126 -3.17 7.12 -10.38
N ASN A 127 -2.53 6.06 -9.89
CA ASN A 127 -1.65 5.23 -10.69
C ASN A 127 -2.39 4.51 -11.82
N ASP A 128 -3.60 4.03 -11.57
CA ASP A 128 -4.46 3.43 -12.61
C ASP A 128 -4.81 4.44 -13.70
N ILE A 129 -5.22 5.64 -13.33
CA ILE A 129 -5.55 6.72 -14.29
C ILE A 129 -4.30 7.13 -15.09
N VAL A 130 -3.15 7.29 -14.42
CA VAL A 130 -1.88 7.62 -15.08
C VAL A 130 -1.45 6.50 -16.04
N LEU A 131 -1.63 5.23 -15.64
CA LEU A 131 -1.33 4.07 -16.49
C LEU A 131 -2.14 4.10 -17.80
N ARG A 132 -3.42 4.47 -17.74
CA ARG A 132 -4.32 4.54 -18.90
C ARG A 132 -3.93 5.62 -19.91
N HIS A 133 -3.35 6.73 -19.44
CA HIS A 133 -2.95 7.85 -20.30
C HIS A 133 -1.48 7.81 -20.75
N GLY A 134 -0.59 7.35 -19.85
CA GLY A 134 0.86 7.46 -20.06
C GLY A 134 1.61 6.13 -19.99
N TYR A 135 0.87 5.01 -19.96
CA TYR A 135 1.40 3.66 -19.86
C TYR A 135 2.30 3.46 -18.62
N SER A 136 3.01 2.33 -18.58
CA SER A 136 3.90 1.97 -17.48
C SER A 136 5.03 2.97 -17.24
N GLU A 137 5.52 3.60 -18.30
CA GLU A 137 6.59 4.60 -18.25
C GLU A 137 6.20 5.80 -17.39
N ALA A 138 4.96 6.29 -17.53
CA ALA A 138 4.49 7.42 -16.74
C ALA A 138 4.34 7.05 -15.26
N VAL A 139 3.83 5.85 -14.95
CA VAL A 139 3.70 5.35 -13.57
C VAL A 139 5.08 5.24 -12.92
N VAL A 140 6.06 4.63 -13.60
CA VAL A 140 7.43 4.51 -13.11
C VAL A 140 8.06 5.89 -12.91
N ALA A 141 8.00 6.78 -13.90
CA ALA A 141 8.56 8.13 -13.79
C ALA A 141 7.98 8.91 -12.61
N ARG A 142 6.67 8.75 -12.34
CA ARG A 142 5.97 9.38 -11.22
C ARG A 142 6.39 8.81 -9.86
N SER A 143 6.75 7.51 -9.78
CA SER A 143 7.15 6.86 -8.54
C SER A 143 8.58 7.21 -8.11
N LEU A 144 9.51 7.39 -9.06
CA LEU A 144 10.94 7.59 -8.80
C LEU A 144 11.26 8.69 -7.76
N PRO A 145 10.64 9.90 -7.81
CA PRO A 145 10.94 10.94 -6.82
C PRO A 145 10.51 10.60 -5.38
N LYS A 146 9.62 9.62 -5.22
CA LYS A 146 9.07 9.19 -3.93
C LYS A 146 9.69 7.89 -3.43
N ASP A 147 10.42 7.19 -4.30
CA ASP A 147 11.06 5.91 -4.02
C ASP A 147 12.27 6.12 -3.10
N LYS A 148 12.20 5.54 -1.90
CA LYS A 148 13.25 5.66 -0.87
C LYS A 148 14.58 5.02 -1.30
N GLU A 149 14.52 3.96 -2.11
CA GLU A 149 15.72 3.31 -2.62
C GLU A 149 16.41 4.19 -3.65
N VAL A 150 15.64 4.78 -4.55
CA VAL A 150 16.15 5.76 -5.53
C VAL A 150 16.71 7.00 -4.83
N GLN A 151 16.01 7.55 -3.85
CA GLN A 151 16.48 8.69 -3.05
C GLN A 151 17.80 8.35 -2.35
N ARG A 152 17.86 7.19 -1.66
CA ARG A 152 19.08 6.77 -0.96
C ARG A 152 20.23 6.50 -1.91
N ALA A 153 19.98 5.92 -3.07
CA ALA A 153 20.99 5.73 -4.11
C ALA A 153 21.53 7.06 -4.64
N ALA A 154 20.64 8.03 -4.87
CA ALA A 154 21.03 9.36 -5.32
C ALA A 154 21.87 10.11 -4.26
N GLU A 155 21.49 10.03 -2.97
CA GLU A 155 22.28 10.57 -1.86
C GLU A 155 23.68 9.97 -1.82
N LEU A 156 23.77 8.63 -1.88
CA LEU A 156 25.05 7.93 -1.87
C LEU A 156 25.96 8.30 -3.06
N LEU A 157 25.40 8.43 -4.25
CA LEU A 157 26.17 8.84 -5.43
C LEU A 157 26.69 10.28 -5.32
N ASN A 158 26.01 11.14 -4.57
CA ASN A 158 26.47 12.50 -4.27
C ASN A 158 27.45 12.56 -3.09
N ASP A 159 27.50 11.54 -2.22
CA ASP A 159 28.48 11.39 -1.14
C ASP A 159 29.63 10.46 -1.57
N ARG A 160 30.54 11.00 -2.39
CA ARG A 160 31.67 10.23 -2.92
C ARG A 160 32.54 9.55 -1.83
N PRO A 161 32.83 10.18 -0.68
CA PRO A 161 33.56 9.52 0.42
C PRO A 161 32.84 8.27 0.93
N GLU A 162 31.55 8.35 1.23
CA GLU A 162 30.75 7.21 1.70
C GLU A 162 30.70 6.09 0.65
N TYR A 163 30.44 6.44 -0.62
CA TYR A 163 30.43 5.49 -1.72
C TYR A 163 31.75 4.71 -1.84
N LEU A 164 32.91 5.39 -1.80
CA LEU A 164 34.22 4.76 -1.89
C LEU A 164 34.53 3.90 -0.65
N ARG A 165 34.08 4.30 0.54
CA ARG A 165 34.22 3.50 1.76
C ARG A 165 33.51 2.16 1.64
N ILE A 166 32.24 2.15 1.18
CA ILE A 166 31.47 0.92 0.99
C ILE A 166 32.16 -0.02 0.01
N LEU A 167 32.65 0.50 -1.13
CA LEU A 167 33.37 -0.32 -2.11
C LEU A 167 34.66 -0.93 -1.55
N ALA A 168 35.41 -0.19 -0.72
CA ALA A 168 36.66 -0.69 -0.13
C ALA A 168 36.42 -1.78 0.94
N GLU A 169 35.31 -1.72 1.69
CA GLU A 169 34.93 -2.74 2.67
C GLU A 169 34.64 -4.10 2.01
N GLN A 170 34.06 -4.10 0.80
CA GLN A 170 33.82 -5.33 0.02
C GLN A 170 35.08 -6.03 -0.42
N ASP A 171 36.11 -5.29 -0.82
CA ASP A 171 37.40 -5.88 -1.24
C ASP A 171 38.12 -6.57 -0.08
N THR A 172 37.86 -6.18 1.17
CA THR A 172 38.45 -6.76 2.38
C THR A 172 37.74 -8.05 2.79
N GLN A 173 36.47 -8.23 2.47
CA GLN A 173 35.70 -9.44 2.79
C GLN A 173 35.87 -10.58 1.75
N ARG A 174 36.45 -10.28 0.60
CA ARG A 174 36.72 -11.25 -0.48
C ARG A 174 38.13 -11.92 -0.38
N LYS A 175 38.94 -11.55 0.60
CA LYS A 175 40.24 -12.16 0.88
C LYS A 175 40.15 -13.13 2.06
#